data_8008b41a8862e4ccbc3b8e02e7c3159f
#
_entry.id   8008b41a8862e4ccbc3b8e02e7c3159f
#
_cell.length_a   1.000
_cell.length_b   1.000
_cell.length_c   1.000
_cell.angle_alpha   90.00
_cell.angle_beta   90.00
_cell.angle_gamma   90.00
#
_symmetry.space_group_name_H-M   'P 1'
#
loop_
_entity.id
_entity.type
_entity.pdbx_description
1 polymer ?
#
loop_
_entity_poly.entity_id
_entity_poly.type
_entity_poly.pdbx_seq_one_letter_code
_entity_poly.pdbx_strand_id
1 'polypeptide(L)'
;MTEATPLEPSAPGSPDVEIATLEPLIPTPAPEPEVVLPPAPAVQSTRRLLGASFDLLTQSTAAMRRASFYIGAIVLATVGPLAIATVVLDVTSPRGLADFGRIARTAAAAWYGVLAILAYAGLIVAAVESRTMAVAILGGRYAGRPIGVTVALARSRMAFWRAVAASIIVTVPVSIATNIVDSAVVRLSNGSTGASLIVAFVIGILIGAPLAYLLTGIVLGDVGAIEATRRSIRVFKARKMAAALVAGFEFLAIGLVILGLGAGLGLVVEVTDALGIGTHSGPLALALIAAGVVVAVFAFGTLIFTALAISIAPQVVMFVGLTHATIGLDHVRPGGDHDPAVRRKGHRPFHWLPIPMWLGIGFGIIGLFGLIVTLSS
;
A
#
# COMPACT_ATOMS: atom_id res chain seq x y z
N MET A 1 -64.70 47.40 -35.37
CA MET A 1 -63.59 48.15 -34.80
C MET A 1 -62.30 47.60 -35.43
N THR A 2 -61.88 48.33 -36.41
CA THR A 2 -60.75 47.99 -37.32
C THR A 2 -59.52 48.71 -36.81
N GLU A 3 -58.48 48.01 -36.52
CA GLU A 3 -57.24 48.58 -36.07
C GLU A 3 -56.12 48.37 -37.13
N ALA A 4 -55.57 49.49 -37.55
CA ALA A 4 -54.70 49.63 -38.69
C ALA A 4 -53.25 49.26 -38.32
N THR A 5 -52.63 48.54 -39.21
CA THR A 5 -51.19 48.24 -39.20
C THR A 5 -50.34 49.39 -39.73
N PRO A 6 -49.29 49.87 -39.09
CA PRO A 6 -48.37 50.85 -39.66
C PRO A 6 -47.32 50.19 -40.56
N LEU A 7 -47.13 50.84 -41.70
CA LEU A 7 -46.10 50.58 -42.71
C LEU A 7 -44.66 50.92 -42.18
N GLU A 8 -43.73 49.96 -42.29
CA GLU A 8 -42.30 50.17 -42.08
C GLU A 8 -41.65 50.85 -43.30
N PRO A 9 -40.74 51.81 -43.09
CA PRO A 9 -39.99 52.41 -44.20
C PRO A 9 -38.78 51.60 -44.55
N SER A 10 -38.61 51.31 -45.83
CA SER A 10 -37.44 50.70 -46.47
C SER A 10 -36.20 51.57 -46.29
N ALA A 11 -35.14 51.01 -45.72
CA ALA A 11 -33.81 51.59 -45.66
C ALA A 11 -32.98 51.24 -46.92
N PRO A 12 -32.13 52.15 -47.42
CA PRO A 12 -31.35 51.94 -48.63
C PRO A 12 -30.15 51.03 -48.39
N GLY A 13 -29.85 50.24 -49.41
CA GLY A 13 -28.82 49.22 -49.44
C GLY A 13 -27.42 49.69 -49.03
N SER A 14 -26.84 48.93 -48.15
CA SER A 14 -25.38 48.97 -47.87
C SER A 14 -24.64 48.04 -48.83
N PRO A 15 -23.47 48.41 -49.33
CA PRO A 15 -22.71 47.54 -50.22
C PRO A 15 -22.16 46.35 -49.44
N ASP A 16 -22.40 45.15 -50.00
CA ASP A 16 -21.84 43.88 -49.48
C ASP A 16 -20.32 43.97 -49.46
N VAL A 17 -19.76 44.22 -48.29
CA VAL A 17 -18.35 43.96 -48.01
C VAL A 17 -18.24 42.49 -47.70
N GLU A 18 -17.85 41.69 -48.68
CA GLU A 18 -17.46 40.29 -48.53
C GLU A 18 -16.25 40.20 -47.59
N ILE A 19 -16.55 40.13 -46.28
CA ILE A 19 -15.56 39.79 -45.27
C ILE A 19 -15.21 38.33 -45.49
N ALA A 20 -14.09 38.08 -46.17
CA ALA A 20 -13.47 36.77 -46.19
C ALA A 20 -13.23 36.34 -44.74
N THR A 21 -14.13 35.52 -44.24
CA THR A 21 -13.98 34.85 -42.96
C THR A 21 -12.74 33.93 -43.07
N LEU A 22 -11.63 34.45 -42.60
CA LEU A 22 -10.46 33.61 -42.28
C LEU A 22 -10.94 32.64 -41.19
N GLU A 23 -11.35 31.43 -41.61
CA GLU A 23 -11.50 30.32 -40.66
C GLU A 23 -10.20 30.23 -39.87
N PRO A 24 -10.26 30.37 -38.52
CA PRO A 24 -9.07 30.09 -37.72
C PRO A 24 -8.69 28.65 -38.01
N LEU A 25 -7.49 28.45 -38.54
CA LEU A 25 -6.85 27.14 -38.60
C LEU A 25 -6.69 26.63 -37.18
N ILE A 26 -7.78 26.04 -36.66
CA ILE A 26 -7.73 25.26 -35.41
C ILE A 26 -6.80 24.08 -35.76
N PRO A 27 -5.58 24.03 -35.17
CA PRO A 27 -4.69 22.90 -35.43
C PRO A 27 -5.47 21.63 -35.10
N THR A 28 -5.66 20.76 -36.07
CA THR A 28 -6.25 19.47 -35.90
C THR A 28 -5.55 18.83 -34.69
N PRO A 29 -6.27 18.51 -33.60
CA PRO A 29 -5.64 17.89 -32.44
C PRO A 29 -4.88 16.66 -32.95
N ALA A 30 -3.60 16.57 -32.58
CA ALA A 30 -2.78 15.41 -32.91
C ALA A 30 -3.57 14.16 -32.53
N PRO A 31 -3.63 13.13 -33.38
CA PRO A 31 -4.38 11.92 -33.06
C PRO A 31 -3.96 11.46 -31.68
N GLU A 32 -4.93 11.40 -30.75
CA GLU A 32 -4.69 10.87 -29.43
C GLU A 32 -4.01 9.51 -29.60
N PRO A 33 -2.91 9.22 -28.91
CA PRO A 33 -2.22 7.96 -29.02
C PRO A 33 -3.26 6.87 -28.79
N GLU A 34 -3.45 6.03 -29.79
CA GLU A 34 -4.39 4.91 -29.78
C GLU A 34 -4.15 4.15 -28.47
N VAL A 35 -5.07 4.33 -27.52
CA VAL A 35 -5.02 3.64 -26.23
C VAL A 35 -5.29 2.18 -26.56
N VAL A 36 -4.23 1.41 -26.76
CA VAL A 36 -4.32 -0.03 -26.88
C VAL A 36 -4.96 -0.54 -25.60
N LEU A 37 -6.28 -0.70 -25.65
CA LEU A 37 -7.04 -1.26 -24.54
C LEU A 37 -6.45 -2.64 -24.25
N PRO A 38 -6.08 -2.91 -23.00
CA PRO A 38 -5.59 -4.23 -22.63
C PRO A 38 -6.64 -5.26 -23.06
N PRO A 39 -6.21 -6.45 -23.55
CA PRO A 39 -7.14 -7.48 -23.98
C PRO A 39 -8.13 -7.78 -22.86
N ALA A 40 -9.39 -8.04 -23.23
CA ALA A 40 -10.47 -8.29 -22.28
C ALA A 40 -10.02 -9.26 -21.18
N PRO A 41 -10.32 -9.00 -19.90
CA PRO A 41 -9.83 -9.82 -18.80
C PRO A 41 -10.34 -11.24 -18.93
N ALA A 42 -9.42 -12.16 -19.25
CA ALA A 42 -9.71 -13.58 -19.41
C ALA A 42 -9.41 -14.35 -18.13
N VAL A 43 -10.15 -15.43 -17.90
CA VAL A 43 -9.83 -16.38 -16.82
C VAL A 43 -8.52 -17.08 -17.18
N GLN A 44 -7.46 -16.74 -16.48
CA GLN A 44 -6.13 -17.30 -16.71
C GLN A 44 -6.05 -18.75 -16.22
N SER A 45 -5.35 -19.60 -16.98
CA SER A 45 -4.96 -20.92 -16.48
C SER A 45 -3.91 -20.77 -15.39
N THR A 46 -3.82 -21.72 -14.47
CA THR A 46 -2.85 -21.69 -13.35
C THR A 46 -1.40 -21.51 -13.84
N ARG A 47 -1.05 -22.06 -15.00
CA ARG A 47 0.29 -21.96 -15.61
C ARG A 47 0.60 -20.54 -16.13
N ARG A 48 -0.39 -19.83 -16.64
CA ARG A 48 -0.24 -18.47 -17.20
C ARG A 48 -0.49 -17.37 -16.18
N LEU A 49 -1.01 -17.73 -15.00
CA LEU A 49 -1.40 -16.77 -13.98
C LEU A 49 -0.25 -15.87 -13.54
N LEU A 50 0.90 -16.44 -13.23
CA LEU A 50 2.07 -15.66 -12.81
C LEU A 50 2.59 -14.76 -13.94
N GLY A 51 2.68 -15.27 -15.18
CA GLY A 51 3.07 -14.47 -16.35
C GLY A 51 2.14 -13.27 -16.52
N ALA A 52 0.82 -13.50 -16.57
CA ALA A 52 -0.17 -12.41 -16.66
C ALA A 52 -0.08 -11.41 -15.51
N SER A 53 0.30 -11.87 -14.31
CA SER A 53 0.50 -11.00 -13.14
C SER A 53 1.73 -10.10 -13.30
N PHE A 54 2.84 -10.63 -13.82
CA PHE A 54 4.04 -9.85 -14.11
C PHE A 54 3.81 -8.86 -15.26
N ASP A 55 3.10 -9.25 -16.30
CA ASP A 55 2.72 -8.35 -17.40
C ASP A 55 1.87 -7.19 -16.89
N LEU A 56 0.92 -7.45 -15.99
CA LEU A 56 0.10 -6.44 -15.35
C LEU A 56 0.93 -5.47 -14.49
N LEU A 57 1.91 -5.99 -13.72
CA LEU A 57 2.81 -5.18 -12.92
C LEU A 57 3.67 -4.27 -13.79
N THR A 58 4.24 -4.78 -14.89
CA THR A 58 5.05 -3.97 -15.82
C THR A 58 4.24 -2.86 -16.45
N GLN A 59 3.00 -3.13 -16.88
CA GLN A 59 2.09 -2.12 -17.41
C GLN A 59 1.67 -1.06 -16.39
N SER A 60 1.73 -1.37 -15.09
CA SER A 60 1.31 -0.50 -14.00
C SER A 60 2.46 0.23 -13.30
N THR A 61 3.71 0.07 -13.78
CA THR A 61 4.94 0.51 -13.09
C THR A 61 4.92 1.98 -12.67
N ALA A 62 4.43 2.89 -13.51
CA ALA A 62 4.41 4.33 -13.19
C ALA A 62 3.47 4.65 -12.01
N ALA A 63 2.28 4.07 -11.96
CA ALA A 63 1.34 4.25 -10.85
C ALA A 63 1.85 3.56 -9.58
N MET A 64 2.41 2.36 -9.72
CA MET A 64 2.97 1.58 -8.61
C MET A 64 4.16 2.30 -7.97
N ARG A 65 5.07 2.90 -8.76
CA ARG A 65 6.19 3.70 -8.26
C ARG A 65 5.73 4.91 -7.47
N ARG A 66 4.73 5.65 -7.95
CA ARG A 66 4.17 6.80 -7.21
C ARG A 66 3.51 6.35 -5.90
N ALA A 67 2.80 5.24 -5.91
CA ALA A 67 2.18 4.67 -4.72
C ALA A 67 3.25 4.18 -3.72
N SER A 68 4.34 3.56 -4.18
CA SER A 68 5.43 3.11 -3.31
C SER A 68 6.12 4.28 -2.60
N PHE A 69 6.35 5.41 -3.29
CA PHE A 69 6.91 6.61 -2.67
C PHE A 69 5.96 7.20 -1.60
N TYR A 70 4.66 7.17 -1.86
CA TYR A 70 3.68 7.61 -0.87
C TYR A 70 3.73 6.75 0.40
N ILE A 71 3.78 5.44 0.25
CA ILE A 71 3.90 4.51 1.39
C ILE A 71 5.27 4.67 2.09
N GLY A 72 6.34 4.83 1.33
CA GLY A 72 7.68 5.15 1.87
C GLY A 72 7.66 6.39 2.76
N ALA A 73 6.94 7.45 2.35
CA ALA A 73 6.78 8.65 3.15
C ALA A 73 5.95 8.42 4.43
N ILE A 74 4.91 7.58 4.39
CA ILE A 74 4.15 7.20 5.60
C ILE A 74 5.05 6.45 6.59
N VAL A 75 5.80 5.45 6.10
CA VAL A 75 6.71 4.67 6.94
C VAL A 75 7.80 5.57 7.52
N LEU A 76 8.38 6.45 6.72
CA LEU A 76 9.36 7.43 7.20
C LEU A 76 8.78 8.33 8.30
N ALA A 77 7.56 8.82 8.12
CA ALA A 77 6.93 9.70 9.10
C ALA A 77 6.60 9.01 10.44
N THR A 78 6.37 7.70 10.42
CA THR A 78 5.93 6.96 11.62
C THR A 78 7.05 6.14 12.26
N VAL A 79 7.90 5.49 11.45
CA VAL A 79 9.02 4.65 11.93
C VAL A 79 10.31 5.46 12.05
N GLY A 80 10.50 6.46 11.18
CA GLY A 80 11.70 7.30 11.16
C GLY A 80 12.07 7.88 12.52
N PRO A 81 11.12 8.52 13.27
CA PRO A 81 11.39 9.06 14.59
C PRO A 81 11.95 8.02 15.57
N LEU A 82 11.37 6.82 15.60
CA LEU A 82 11.87 5.75 16.47
C LEU A 82 13.27 5.30 16.03
N ALA A 83 13.49 5.11 14.75
CA ALA A 83 14.77 4.67 14.21
C ALA A 83 15.89 5.68 14.51
N ILE A 84 15.63 6.98 14.27
CA ILE A 84 16.59 8.05 14.59
C ILE A 84 16.86 8.12 16.10
N ALA A 85 15.80 8.08 16.92
CA ALA A 85 15.96 8.11 18.38
C ALA A 85 16.80 6.92 18.89
N THR A 86 16.60 5.73 18.32
CA THR A 86 17.39 4.55 18.68
C THR A 86 18.86 4.73 18.33
N VAL A 87 19.16 5.20 17.13
CA VAL A 87 20.54 5.40 16.67
C VAL A 87 21.22 6.51 17.48
N VAL A 88 20.52 7.63 17.74
CA VAL A 88 21.06 8.71 18.57
C VAL A 88 21.38 8.21 19.98
N LEU A 89 20.48 7.42 20.56
CA LEU A 89 20.72 6.86 21.89
C LEU A 89 21.93 5.91 21.90
N ASP A 90 22.05 5.04 20.92
CA ASP A 90 23.16 4.08 20.82
C ASP A 90 24.50 4.79 20.70
N VAL A 91 24.59 5.85 19.89
CA VAL A 91 25.81 6.64 19.70
C VAL A 91 26.15 7.51 20.92
N THR A 92 25.16 8.12 21.58
CA THR A 92 25.40 9.08 22.69
C THR A 92 25.51 8.40 24.05
N SER A 93 24.95 7.22 24.21
CA SER A 93 24.86 6.50 25.49
C SER A 93 25.16 5.02 25.31
N PRO A 94 26.44 4.60 25.33
CA PRO A 94 26.85 3.20 25.05
C PRO A 94 26.18 2.15 25.95
N ARG A 95 25.76 2.53 27.15
CA ARG A 95 24.96 1.67 28.04
C ARG A 95 23.45 1.85 27.87
N GLY A 96 23.04 2.61 26.85
CA GLY A 96 21.64 2.89 26.53
C GLY A 96 20.94 3.66 27.66
N LEU A 97 19.71 3.30 27.96
CA LEU A 97 18.92 3.97 29.01
C LEU A 97 19.51 3.82 30.42
N ALA A 98 20.52 2.95 30.62
CA ALA A 98 21.15 2.75 31.92
C ALA A 98 22.03 3.96 32.36
N ASP A 99 22.50 4.74 31.38
CA ASP A 99 23.35 5.94 31.65
C ASP A 99 22.55 7.10 32.26
N PHE A 100 21.22 7.06 32.18
CA PHE A 100 20.35 8.11 32.70
C PHE A 100 19.97 7.87 34.16
N GLY A 101 19.79 8.95 34.91
CA GLY A 101 19.21 8.93 36.24
C GLY A 101 17.79 8.35 36.23
N ARG A 102 17.29 7.88 37.36
CA ARG A 102 16.01 7.16 37.46
C ARG A 102 14.82 7.89 36.81
N ILE A 103 14.70 9.20 37.02
CA ILE A 103 13.62 10.02 36.47
C ILE A 103 13.76 10.13 34.92
N ALA A 104 14.96 10.49 34.45
CA ALA A 104 15.23 10.62 33.02
C ALA A 104 15.04 9.27 32.27
N ARG A 105 15.43 8.16 32.90
CA ARG A 105 15.21 6.80 32.38
C ARG A 105 13.75 6.48 32.20
N THR A 106 12.89 6.78 33.19
CA THR A 106 11.45 6.55 33.10
C THR A 106 10.80 7.41 32.01
N ALA A 107 11.21 8.70 31.93
CA ALA A 107 10.73 9.60 30.88
C ALA A 107 11.16 9.14 29.48
N ALA A 108 12.42 8.77 29.30
CA ALA A 108 12.95 8.23 28.04
C ALA A 108 12.23 6.94 27.65
N ALA A 109 12.04 6.00 28.57
CA ALA A 109 11.30 4.75 28.31
C ALA A 109 9.85 5.01 27.88
N ALA A 110 9.17 5.98 28.51
CA ALA A 110 7.82 6.38 28.13
C ALA A 110 7.79 6.96 26.70
N TRP A 111 8.75 7.82 26.33
CA TRP A 111 8.85 8.36 24.98
C TRP A 111 9.15 7.28 23.94
N TYR A 112 10.05 6.35 24.22
CA TYR A 112 10.28 5.20 23.36
C TYR A 112 9.01 4.37 23.18
N GLY A 113 8.23 4.18 24.24
CA GLY A 113 6.93 3.52 24.18
C GLY A 113 5.96 4.23 23.24
N VAL A 114 5.87 5.56 23.30
CA VAL A 114 5.03 6.36 22.40
C VAL A 114 5.51 6.25 20.95
N LEU A 115 6.82 6.36 20.71
CA LEU A 115 7.39 6.21 19.36
C LEU A 115 7.18 4.79 18.80
N ALA A 116 7.29 3.77 19.64
CA ALA A 116 7.04 2.38 19.25
C ALA A 116 5.56 2.15 18.88
N ILE A 117 4.62 2.72 19.64
CA ILE A 117 3.19 2.66 19.32
C ILE A 117 2.92 3.38 17.99
N LEU A 118 3.51 4.57 17.77
CA LEU A 118 3.37 5.32 16.54
C LEU A 118 3.92 4.54 15.34
N ALA A 119 5.11 3.96 15.48
CA ALA A 119 5.75 3.14 14.46
C ALA A 119 4.91 1.90 14.11
N TYR A 120 4.42 1.20 15.13
CA TYR A 120 3.57 0.02 14.93
C TYR A 120 2.25 0.36 14.25
N ALA A 121 1.56 1.40 14.72
CA ALA A 121 0.34 1.87 14.08
C ALA A 121 0.58 2.29 12.62
N GLY A 122 1.67 3.02 12.36
CA GLY A 122 2.07 3.42 11.01
C GLY A 122 2.35 2.23 10.09
N LEU A 123 3.03 1.20 10.58
CA LEU A 123 3.29 -0.03 9.81
C LEU A 123 2.00 -0.78 9.46
N ILE A 124 1.06 -0.90 10.42
CA ILE A 124 -0.25 -1.52 10.14
C ILE A 124 -0.94 -0.78 9.00
N VAL A 125 -0.97 0.54 9.09
CA VAL A 125 -1.65 1.34 8.09
C VAL A 125 -0.91 1.28 6.74
N ALA A 126 0.40 1.43 6.73
CA ALA A 126 1.20 1.28 5.52
C ALA A 126 0.94 -0.08 4.85
N ALA A 127 0.85 -1.16 5.62
CA ALA A 127 0.55 -2.50 5.10
C ALA A 127 -0.86 -2.60 4.51
N VAL A 128 -1.88 -2.07 5.20
CA VAL A 128 -3.27 -2.10 4.72
C VAL A 128 -3.46 -1.20 3.51
N GLU A 129 -2.96 0.05 3.54
CA GLU A 129 -3.03 0.96 2.39
C GLU A 129 -2.24 0.42 1.19
N SER A 130 -1.05 -0.16 1.40
CA SER A 130 -0.27 -0.78 0.33
C SER A 130 -1.07 -1.86 -0.40
N ARG A 131 -1.67 -2.78 0.34
CA ARG A 131 -2.46 -3.88 -0.24
C ARG A 131 -3.70 -3.35 -0.96
N THR A 132 -4.45 -2.46 -0.34
CA THR A 132 -5.71 -1.96 -0.91
C THR A 132 -5.47 -1.04 -2.11
N MET A 133 -4.45 -0.19 -2.09
CA MET A 133 -4.04 0.63 -3.23
C MET A 133 -3.54 -0.23 -4.40
N ALA A 134 -2.71 -1.23 -4.12
CA ALA A 134 -2.23 -2.15 -5.14
C ALA A 134 -3.39 -2.89 -5.82
N VAL A 135 -4.36 -3.40 -5.03
CA VAL A 135 -5.59 -4.03 -5.56
C VAL A 135 -6.36 -3.06 -6.46
N ALA A 136 -6.55 -1.80 -6.04
CA ALA A 136 -7.30 -0.82 -6.82
C ALA A 136 -6.59 -0.46 -8.12
N ILE A 137 -5.27 -0.18 -8.09
CA ILE A 137 -4.46 0.17 -9.27
C ILE A 137 -4.42 -0.98 -10.27
N LEU A 138 -4.05 -2.18 -9.79
CA LEU A 138 -3.93 -3.36 -10.64
C LEU A 138 -5.29 -3.80 -11.18
N GLY A 139 -6.32 -3.77 -10.32
CA GLY A 139 -7.69 -4.12 -10.71
C GLY A 139 -8.26 -3.17 -11.74
N GLY A 140 -8.04 -1.87 -11.58
CA GLY A 140 -8.44 -0.88 -12.57
C GLY A 140 -7.72 -1.09 -13.90
N ARG A 141 -6.41 -1.33 -13.88
CA ARG A 141 -5.63 -1.59 -15.10
C ARG A 141 -6.09 -2.87 -15.82
N TYR A 142 -6.27 -3.96 -15.08
CA TYR A 142 -6.68 -5.25 -15.66
C TYR A 142 -8.13 -5.24 -16.17
N ALA A 143 -9.00 -4.42 -15.56
CA ALA A 143 -10.38 -4.21 -16.02
C ALA A 143 -10.49 -3.23 -17.21
N GLY A 144 -9.38 -2.70 -17.74
CA GLY A 144 -9.39 -1.69 -18.80
C GLY A 144 -9.81 -0.29 -18.34
N ARG A 145 -9.86 -0.05 -17.02
CA ARG A 145 -10.24 1.22 -16.39
C ARG A 145 -9.10 1.72 -15.50
N PRO A 146 -7.94 2.15 -16.07
CA PRO A 146 -6.79 2.56 -15.29
C PRO A 146 -7.11 3.76 -14.40
N ILE A 147 -6.70 3.70 -13.14
CA ILE A 147 -6.92 4.76 -12.15
C ILE A 147 -5.60 5.35 -11.65
N GLY A 148 -5.62 6.64 -11.30
CA GLY A 148 -4.47 7.31 -10.69
C GLY A 148 -4.31 6.97 -9.21
N VAL A 149 -3.14 7.31 -8.64
CA VAL A 149 -2.80 7.04 -7.24
C VAL A 149 -3.75 7.74 -6.26
N THR A 150 -4.20 8.95 -6.56
CA THR A 150 -5.14 9.70 -5.72
C THR A 150 -6.50 9.01 -5.61
N VAL A 151 -7.01 8.47 -6.72
CA VAL A 151 -8.26 7.70 -6.77
C VAL A 151 -8.09 6.36 -6.04
N ALA A 152 -6.96 5.67 -6.26
CA ALA A 152 -6.63 4.43 -5.56
C ALA A 152 -6.54 4.65 -4.04
N LEU A 153 -5.94 5.76 -3.60
CA LEU A 153 -5.87 6.14 -2.20
C LEU A 153 -7.26 6.42 -1.61
N ALA A 154 -8.09 7.16 -2.32
CA ALA A 154 -9.47 7.40 -1.89
C ALA A 154 -10.24 6.07 -1.72
N ARG A 155 -10.07 5.15 -2.69
CA ARG A 155 -10.67 3.80 -2.63
C ARG A 155 -10.12 2.99 -1.45
N SER A 156 -8.81 3.03 -1.23
CA SER A 156 -8.15 2.38 -0.09
C SER A 156 -8.75 2.85 1.24
N ARG A 157 -8.87 4.15 1.42
CA ARG A 157 -9.43 4.75 2.64
C ARG A 157 -10.89 4.39 2.89
N MET A 158 -11.68 4.29 1.82
CA MET A 158 -13.07 3.81 1.91
C MET A 158 -13.18 2.33 2.31
N ALA A 159 -12.21 1.52 1.91
CA ALA A 159 -12.16 0.10 2.21
C ALA A 159 -11.39 -0.23 3.50
N PHE A 160 -10.69 0.73 4.11
CA PHE A 160 -9.69 0.52 5.16
C PHE A 160 -10.16 -0.36 6.31
N TRP A 161 -11.24 0.00 6.99
CA TRP A 161 -11.71 -0.77 8.14
C TRP A 161 -12.20 -2.16 7.78
N ARG A 162 -12.77 -2.31 6.57
CA ARG A 162 -13.15 -3.63 6.05
C ARG A 162 -11.92 -4.48 5.73
N ALA A 163 -10.87 -3.86 5.21
CA ALA A 163 -9.59 -4.53 4.95
C ALA A 163 -8.87 -4.92 6.24
N VAL A 164 -8.92 -4.07 7.29
CA VAL A 164 -8.41 -4.43 8.64
C VAL A 164 -9.18 -5.63 9.19
N ALA A 165 -10.51 -5.61 9.14
CA ALA A 165 -11.32 -6.75 9.59
C ALA A 165 -10.99 -8.03 8.80
N ALA A 166 -10.80 -7.91 7.48
CA ALA A 166 -10.38 -9.04 6.64
C ALA A 166 -9.00 -9.57 7.04
N SER A 167 -8.04 -8.67 7.30
CA SER A 167 -6.71 -9.07 7.75
C SER A 167 -6.76 -9.84 9.07
N ILE A 168 -7.60 -9.42 10.02
CA ILE A 168 -7.82 -10.13 11.29
C ILE A 168 -8.42 -11.51 11.04
N ILE A 169 -9.43 -11.62 10.17
CA ILE A 169 -10.08 -12.89 9.80
C ILE A 169 -9.07 -13.90 9.23
N VAL A 170 -8.07 -13.42 8.48
CA VAL A 170 -7.02 -14.29 7.91
C VAL A 170 -5.91 -14.56 8.92
N THR A 171 -5.38 -13.51 9.54
CA THR A 171 -4.17 -13.59 10.35
C THR A 171 -4.39 -14.35 11.65
N VAL A 172 -5.52 -14.15 12.33
CA VAL A 172 -5.76 -14.78 13.63
C VAL A 172 -5.81 -16.31 13.52
N PRO A 173 -6.60 -16.92 12.63
CA PRO A 173 -6.61 -18.40 12.51
C PRO A 173 -5.26 -18.96 12.06
N VAL A 174 -4.56 -18.28 11.13
CA VAL A 174 -3.22 -18.69 10.68
C VAL A 174 -2.24 -18.67 11.85
N SER A 175 -2.19 -17.57 12.61
CA SER A 175 -1.28 -17.44 13.76
C SER A 175 -1.56 -18.46 14.86
N ILE A 176 -2.83 -18.71 15.18
CA ILE A 176 -3.20 -19.73 16.18
C ILE A 176 -2.76 -21.11 15.70
N ALA A 177 -3.09 -21.47 14.45
CA ALA A 177 -2.76 -22.79 13.91
C ALA A 177 -1.24 -22.98 13.80
N THR A 178 -0.50 -21.98 13.31
CA THR A 178 0.97 -22.04 13.22
C THR A 178 1.61 -22.16 14.60
N ASN A 179 1.19 -21.39 15.59
CA ASN A 179 1.73 -21.47 16.96
C ASN A 179 1.49 -22.84 17.61
N ILE A 180 0.30 -23.42 17.45
CA ILE A 180 -0.01 -24.74 17.99
C ILE A 180 0.88 -25.80 17.34
N VAL A 181 0.97 -25.78 16.01
CA VAL A 181 1.73 -26.80 15.29
C VAL A 181 3.24 -26.58 15.45
N ASP A 182 3.71 -25.34 15.47
CA ASP A 182 5.11 -25.02 15.72
C ASP A 182 5.57 -25.57 17.07
N SER A 183 4.79 -25.37 18.11
CA SER A 183 5.04 -25.93 19.44
C SER A 183 5.14 -27.48 19.42
N ALA A 184 4.35 -28.15 18.59
CA ALA A 184 4.40 -29.60 18.43
C ALA A 184 5.62 -30.03 17.60
N VAL A 185 5.91 -29.33 16.48
CA VAL A 185 7.05 -29.62 15.59
C VAL A 185 8.38 -29.41 16.29
N VAL A 186 8.55 -28.31 17.03
CA VAL A 186 9.77 -28.03 17.81
C VAL A 186 10.04 -29.15 18.80
N ARG A 187 9.01 -29.67 19.48
CA ARG A 187 9.15 -30.81 20.41
C ARG A 187 9.53 -32.11 19.70
N LEU A 188 8.96 -32.38 18.51
CA LEU A 188 9.19 -33.62 17.76
C LEU A 188 10.50 -33.61 16.95
N SER A 189 10.94 -32.44 16.49
CA SER A 189 12.09 -32.28 15.60
C SER A 189 13.39 -31.85 16.32
N ASN A 190 13.42 -31.93 17.66
CA ASN A 190 14.58 -31.48 18.46
C ASN A 190 15.03 -30.04 18.14
N GLY A 191 14.08 -29.16 17.88
CA GLY A 191 14.34 -27.73 17.65
C GLY A 191 14.71 -27.37 16.20
N SER A 192 14.40 -28.21 15.21
CA SER A 192 14.68 -27.91 13.79
C SER A 192 13.85 -26.73 13.28
N THR A 193 14.48 -25.57 13.07
CA THR A 193 13.86 -24.36 12.50
C THR A 193 13.32 -24.60 11.07
N GLY A 194 14.01 -25.42 10.28
CA GLY A 194 13.59 -25.74 8.91
C GLY A 194 12.27 -26.50 8.86
N ALA A 195 12.08 -27.47 9.73
CA ALA A 195 10.81 -28.20 9.81
C ALA A 195 9.66 -27.29 10.21
N SER A 196 9.87 -26.40 11.16
CA SER A 196 8.89 -25.40 11.60
C SER A 196 8.45 -24.47 10.45
N LEU A 197 9.39 -23.94 9.65
CA LEU A 197 9.10 -23.08 8.50
C LEU A 197 8.27 -23.81 7.43
N ILE A 198 8.61 -25.06 7.10
CA ILE A 198 7.86 -25.85 6.11
C ILE A 198 6.41 -26.07 6.59
N VAL A 199 6.25 -26.42 7.85
CA VAL A 199 4.92 -26.65 8.42
C VAL A 199 4.10 -25.36 8.47
N ALA A 200 4.70 -24.26 8.91
CA ALA A 200 4.06 -22.95 8.90
C ALA A 200 3.60 -22.53 7.47
N PHE A 201 4.44 -22.79 6.46
CA PHE A 201 4.11 -22.55 5.06
C PHE A 201 2.91 -23.40 4.59
N VAL A 202 2.89 -24.69 4.89
CA VAL A 202 1.78 -25.57 4.51
C VAL A 202 0.48 -25.16 5.19
N ILE A 203 0.50 -24.85 6.50
CA ILE A 203 -0.68 -24.37 7.24
C ILE A 203 -1.15 -23.03 6.67
N GLY A 204 -0.22 -22.13 6.38
CA GLY A 204 -0.53 -20.84 5.76
C GLY A 204 -1.26 -20.99 4.42
N ILE A 205 -0.84 -21.94 3.58
CA ILE A 205 -1.55 -22.24 2.32
C ILE A 205 -2.92 -22.85 2.59
N LEU A 206 -3.02 -23.83 3.49
CA LEU A 206 -4.29 -24.51 3.78
C LEU A 206 -5.38 -23.56 4.29
N ILE A 207 -5.02 -22.64 5.18
CA ILE A 207 -5.94 -21.65 5.74
C ILE A 207 -6.08 -20.43 4.82
N GLY A 208 -5.00 -20.00 4.20
CA GLY A 208 -4.96 -18.80 3.35
C GLY A 208 -5.65 -19.00 2.01
N ALA A 209 -5.54 -20.15 1.37
CA ALA A 209 -6.11 -20.39 0.03
C ALA A 209 -7.64 -20.16 -0.05
N PRO A 210 -8.49 -20.59 0.89
CA PRO A 210 -9.91 -20.27 0.89
C PRO A 210 -10.21 -18.77 1.00
N LEU A 211 -9.30 -18.00 1.57
CA LEU A 211 -9.43 -16.58 1.89
C LEU A 211 -8.60 -15.68 0.94
N ALA A 212 -7.89 -16.26 -0.02
CA ALA A 212 -6.96 -15.55 -0.91
C ALA A 212 -7.60 -14.38 -1.69
N TYR A 213 -8.90 -14.43 -1.96
CA TYR A 213 -9.62 -13.38 -2.71
C TYR A 213 -10.42 -12.43 -1.83
N LEU A 214 -10.26 -12.51 -0.51
CA LEU A 214 -11.03 -11.73 0.46
C LEU A 214 -10.81 -10.22 0.26
N LEU A 215 -9.55 -9.80 0.21
CA LEU A 215 -9.19 -8.39 0.06
C LEU A 215 -9.60 -7.82 -1.31
N THR A 216 -9.37 -8.56 -2.38
CA THR A 216 -9.80 -8.17 -3.73
C THR A 216 -11.31 -8.04 -3.82
N GLY A 217 -12.06 -8.94 -3.18
CA GLY A 217 -13.51 -8.85 -3.08
C GLY A 217 -14.00 -7.60 -2.34
N ILE A 218 -13.32 -7.17 -1.27
CA ILE A 218 -13.65 -5.95 -0.53
C ILE A 218 -13.36 -4.70 -1.36
N VAL A 219 -12.18 -4.62 -1.97
CA VAL A 219 -11.74 -3.42 -2.68
C VAL A 219 -12.42 -3.28 -4.03
N LEU A 220 -12.41 -4.32 -4.85
CA LEU A 220 -12.97 -4.29 -6.20
C LEU A 220 -14.45 -4.64 -6.24
N GLY A 221 -14.94 -5.50 -5.36
CA GLY A 221 -16.35 -5.88 -5.30
C GLY A 221 -17.22 -4.94 -4.47
N ASP A 222 -16.61 -4.03 -3.70
CA ASP A 222 -17.27 -3.12 -2.77
C ASP A 222 -18.24 -3.79 -1.79
N VAL A 223 -17.87 -4.96 -1.32
CA VAL A 223 -18.69 -5.75 -0.38
C VAL A 223 -18.11 -5.72 1.02
N GLY A 224 -18.93 -6.11 2.01
CA GLY A 224 -18.48 -6.26 3.39
C GLY A 224 -17.59 -7.50 3.57
N ALA A 225 -16.84 -7.57 4.67
CA ALA A 225 -15.89 -8.65 4.94
C ALA A 225 -16.54 -10.05 4.92
N ILE A 226 -17.74 -10.21 5.49
CA ILE A 226 -18.46 -11.50 5.53
C ILE A 226 -18.85 -11.95 4.11
N GLU A 227 -19.40 -11.05 3.30
CA GLU A 227 -19.78 -11.39 1.92
C GLU A 227 -18.55 -11.65 1.06
N ALA A 228 -17.47 -10.88 1.25
CA ALA A 228 -16.20 -11.13 0.59
C ALA A 228 -15.63 -12.50 0.95
N THR A 229 -15.74 -12.93 2.21
CA THR A 229 -15.34 -14.27 2.67
C THR A 229 -16.15 -15.36 1.95
N ARG A 230 -17.47 -15.20 1.87
CA ARG A 230 -18.34 -16.15 1.15
C ARG A 230 -17.96 -16.25 -0.34
N ARG A 231 -17.68 -15.11 -0.97
CA ARG A 231 -17.23 -15.05 -2.38
C ARG A 231 -15.87 -15.70 -2.56
N SER A 232 -14.90 -15.42 -1.68
CA SER A 232 -13.57 -16.03 -1.71
C SER A 232 -13.64 -17.55 -1.61
N ILE A 233 -14.42 -18.10 -0.67
CA ILE A 233 -14.62 -19.53 -0.54
C ILE A 233 -15.28 -20.13 -1.79
N ARG A 234 -16.21 -19.43 -2.41
CA ARG A 234 -16.86 -19.89 -3.65
C ARG A 234 -15.85 -19.97 -4.81
N VAL A 235 -15.01 -18.95 -4.98
CA VAL A 235 -13.93 -18.91 -5.98
C VAL A 235 -12.90 -20.01 -5.69
N PHE A 236 -12.52 -20.21 -4.43
CA PHE A 236 -11.64 -21.30 -4.02
C PHE A 236 -12.19 -22.68 -4.43
N LYS A 237 -13.48 -22.94 -4.14
CA LYS A 237 -14.09 -24.22 -4.54
C LYS A 237 -14.06 -24.46 -6.04
N ALA A 238 -14.19 -23.41 -6.85
CA ALA A 238 -14.13 -23.52 -8.31
C ALA A 238 -12.70 -23.72 -8.85
N ARG A 239 -11.68 -23.17 -8.20
CA ARG A 239 -10.28 -23.13 -8.69
C ARG A 239 -9.27 -23.35 -7.56
N LYS A 240 -9.33 -24.50 -6.87
CA LYS A 240 -8.50 -24.83 -5.70
C LYS A 240 -7.00 -24.65 -5.93
N MET A 241 -6.48 -25.19 -7.06
CA MET A 241 -5.05 -25.13 -7.38
C MET A 241 -4.56 -23.70 -7.62
N ALA A 242 -5.36 -22.87 -8.29
CA ALA A 242 -5.01 -21.47 -8.50
C ALA A 242 -4.99 -20.69 -7.18
N ALA A 243 -5.96 -20.93 -6.30
CA ALA A 243 -6.02 -20.30 -4.98
C ALA A 243 -4.86 -20.74 -4.07
N ALA A 244 -4.48 -22.02 -4.10
CA ALA A 244 -3.31 -22.51 -3.36
C ALA A 244 -2.00 -21.88 -3.88
N LEU A 245 -1.84 -21.75 -5.21
CA LEU A 245 -0.69 -21.07 -5.80
C LEU A 245 -0.63 -19.59 -5.40
N VAL A 246 -1.77 -18.90 -5.41
CA VAL A 246 -1.88 -17.50 -5.00
C VAL A 246 -1.50 -17.32 -3.52
N ALA A 247 -2.04 -18.17 -2.64
CA ALA A 247 -1.71 -18.13 -1.21
C ALA A 247 -0.23 -18.46 -0.95
N GLY A 248 0.32 -19.47 -1.62
CA GLY A 248 1.73 -19.82 -1.52
C GLY A 248 2.64 -18.70 -2.01
N PHE A 249 2.27 -18.03 -3.11
CA PHE A 249 3.01 -16.89 -3.63
C PHE A 249 2.98 -15.68 -2.69
N GLU A 250 1.83 -15.41 -2.05
CA GLU A 250 1.72 -14.36 -1.02
C GLU A 250 2.64 -14.66 0.17
N PHE A 251 2.66 -15.89 0.65
CA PHE A 251 3.54 -16.30 1.74
C PHE A 251 5.03 -16.14 1.40
N LEU A 252 5.44 -16.55 0.20
CA LEU A 252 6.82 -16.37 -0.27
C LEU A 252 7.17 -14.89 -0.39
N ALA A 253 6.30 -14.05 -0.92
CA ALA A 253 6.55 -12.62 -1.04
C ALA A 253 6.71 -11.95 0.34
N ILE A 254 5.86 -12.28 1.30
CA ILE A 254 5.98 -11.80 2.69
C ILE A 254 7.27 -12.31 3.34
N GLY A 255 7.60 -13.58 3.15
CA GLY A 255 8.85 -14.17 3.65
C GLY A 255 10.09 -13.44 3.11
N LEU A 256 10.12 -13.14 1.81
CA LEU A 256 11.20 -12.37 1.19
C LEU A 256 11.32 -10.95 1.75
N VAL A 257 10.20 -10.29 2.08
CA VAL A 257 10.21 -8.97 2.75
C VAL A 257 10.85 -9.08 4.13
N ILE A 258 10.47 -10.08 4.92
CA ILE A 258 11.02 -10.29 6.27
C ILE A 258 12.52 -10.59 6.21
N LEU A 259 12.95 -11.45 5.26
CA LEU A 259 14.36 -11.74 5.04
C LEU A 259 15.14 -10.51 4.57
N GLY A 260 14.58 -9.74 3.62
CA GLY A 260 15.18 -8.49 3.15
C GLY A 260 15.34 -7.45 4.25
N LEU A 261 14.37 -7.38 5.17
CA LEU A 261 14.45 -6.56 6.38
C LEU A 261 15.59 -6.98 7.29
N GLY A 262 15.66 -8.26 7.63
CA GLY A 262 16.72 -8.79 8.49
C GLY A 262 18.12 -8.55 7.88
N ALA A 263 18.26 -8.82 6.58
CA ALA A 263 19.51 -8.56 5.87
C ALA A 263 19.86 -7.07 5.79
N GLY A 264 18.85 -6.22 5.52
CA GLY A 264 19.03 -4.76 5.46
C GLY A 264 19.45 -4.16 6.79
N LEU A 265 18.83 -4.58 7.89
CA LEU A 265 19.21 -4.16 9.24
C LEU A 265 20.62 -4.65 9.59
N GLY A 266 20.95 -5.90 9.28
CA GLY A 266 22.30 -6.44 9.47
C GLY A 266 23.37 -5.65 8.71
N LEU A 267 23.08 -5.29 7.46
CA LEU A 267 23.99 -4.50 6.64
C LEU A 267 24.19 -3.08 7.17
N VAL A 268 23.14 -2.44 7.69
CA VAL A 268 23.25 -1.13 8.35
C VAL A 268 24.16 -1.20 9.56
N VAL A 269 24.01 -2.22 10.40
CA VAL A 269 24.87 -2.42 11.58
C VAL A 269 26.33 -2.64 11.15
N GLU A 270 26.57 -3.52 10.18
CA GLU A 270 27.91 -3.85 9.69
C GLU A 270 28.62 -2.66 9.03
N VAL A 271 27.87 -1.84 8.25
CA VAL A 271 28.41 -0.60 7.66
C VAL A 271 28.71 0.45 8.75
N THR A 272 27.87 0.55 9.77
CA THR A 272 28.09 1.47 10.88
C THR A 272 29.34 1.12 11.67
N ASP A 273 29.56 -0.16 11.92
CA ASP A 273 30.77 -0.68 12.59
C ASP A 273 32.01 -0.52 11.73
N ALA A 274 31.93 -0.86 10.42
CA ALA A 274 33.04 -0.74 9.49
C ALA A 274 33.52 0.69 9.27
N LEU A 275 32.60 1.66 9.32
CA LEU A 275 32.92 3.09 9.22
C LEU A 275 33.45 3.66 10.54
N GLY A 276 33.53 2.87 11.63
CA GLY A 276 34.00 3.31 12.93
C GLY A 276 33.18 4.45 13.53
N ILE A 277 31.92 4.56 13.12
CA ILE A 277 31.06 5.71 13.43
C ILE A 277 30.80 5.79 14.94
N GLY A 278 30.84 4.66 15.66
CA GLY A 278 30.73 4.60 17.13
C GLY A 278 31.94 5.18 17.89
N THR A 279 33.10 5.36 17.22
CA THR A 279 34.32 5.86 17.86
C THR A 279 34.61 7.35 17.62
N HIS A 280 33.91 7.98 16.66
CA HIS A 280 34.10 9.38 16.27
C HIS A 280 32.78 10.15 16.34
N SER A 281 32.35 10.52 17.54
CA SER A 281 31.09 11.23 17.82
C SER A 281 31.10 12.72 17.45
N GLY A 282 31.54 13.07 16.24
CA GLY A 282 31.40 14.43 15.72
C GLY A 282 30.00 14.73 15.19
N PRO A 283 29.53 15.99 15.18
CA PRO A 283 28.20 16.37 14.71
C PRO A 283 27.95 15.98 13.23
N LEU A 284 29.01 15.93 12.41
CA LEU A 284 28.93 15.48 11.02
C LEU A 284 28.62 13.98 10.92
N ALA A 285 29.24 13.16 11.76
CA ALA A 285 28.99 11.72 11.79
C ALA A 285 27.52 11.44 12.17
N LEU A 286 26.99 12.11 13.19
CA LEU A 286 25.57 12.02 13.58
C LEU A 286 24.62 12.44 12.46
N ALA A 287 24.95 13.52 11.74
CA ALA A 287 24.14 13.96 10.60
C ALA A 287 24.13 12.95 9.44
N LEU A 288 25.28 12.33 9.14
CA LEU A 288 25.38 11.29 8.10
C LEU A 288 24.61 10.02 8.49
N ILE A 289 24.70 9.60 9.75
CA ILE A 289 23.92 8.47 10.27
C ILE A 289 22.42 8.76 10.17
N ALA A 290 21.97 9.92 10.65
CA ALA A 290 20.58 10.30 10.57
C ALA A 290 20.07 10.33 9.13
N ALA A 291 20.85 10.86 8.18
CA ALA A 291 20.52 10.83 6.75
C ALA A 291 20.44 9.40 6.22
N GLY A 292 21.38 8.53 6.58
CA GLY A 292 21.35 7.11 6.22
C GLY A 292 20.11 6.39 6.74
N VAL A 293 19.73 6.63 7.99
CA VAL A 293 18.50 6.08 8.60
C VAL A 293 17.26 6.55 7.86
N VAL A 294 17.18 7.84 7.51
CA VAL A 294 16.06 8.39 6.73
C VAL A 294 15.92 7.67 5.39
N VAL A 295 17.02 7.52 4.66
CA VAL A 295 17.04 6.82 3.37
C VAL A 295 16.66 5.34 3.55
N ALA A 296 17.20 4.65 4.54
CA ALA A 296 16.91 3.25 4.79
C ALA A 296 15.44 3.01 5.15
N VAL A 297 14.86 3.82 6.04
CA VAL A 297 13.45 3.72 6.45
C VAL A 297 12.52 4.02 5.27
N PHE A 298 12.85 5.04 4.46
CA PHE A 298 12.07 5.35 3.26
C PHE A 298 12.13 4.21 2.24
N ALA A 299 13.33 3.71 1.94
CA ALA A 299 13.55 2.57 1.04
C ALA A 299 12.80 1.32 1.52
N PHE A 300 12.80 1.08 2.84
CA PHE A 300 12.03 0.01 3.45
C PHE A 300 10.53 0.13 3.20
N GLY A 301 9.94 1.30 3.38
CA GLY A 301 8.52 1.54 3.08
C GLY A 301 8.19 1.30 1.60
N THR A 302 9.06 1.72 0.67
CA THR A 302 8.89 1.45 -0.77
C THR A 302 8.99 -0.03 -1.10
N LEU A 303 9.87 -0.76 -0.41
CA LEU A 303 10.03 -2.21 -0.56
C LEU A 303 8.80 -2.97 -0.07
N ILE A 304 8.27 -2.60 1.11
CA ILE A 304 7.01 -3.16 1.63
C ILE A 304 5.90 -3.05 0.58
N PHE A 305 5.68 -1.84 0.05
CA PHE A 305 4.64 -1.64 -0.97
C PHE A 305 4.87 -2.54 -2.19
N THR A 306 6.08 -2.55 -2.72
CA THR A 306 6.43 -3.30 -3.94
C THR A 306 6.19 -4.80 -3.75
N ALA A 307 6.63 -5.36 -2.63
CA ALA A 307 6.47 -6.77 -2.35
C ALA A 307 5.01 -7.17 -2.13
N LEU A 308 4.24 -6.34 -1.40
CA LEU A 308 2.81 -6.57 -1.22
C LEU A 308 2.05 -6.42 -2.54
N ALA A 309 2.46 -5.50 -3.41
CA ALA A 309 1.88 -5.35 -4.73
C ALA A 309 2.14 -6.56 -5.63
N ILE A 310 3.36 -7.09 -5.62
CA ILE A 310 3.73 -8.31 -6.34
C ILE A 310 2.90 -9.49 -5.82
N SER A 311 2.75 -9.64 -4.51
CA SER A 311 1.98 -10.74 -3.90
C SER A 311 0.50 -10.71 -4.26
N ILE A 312 -0.06 -9.51 -4.46
CA ILE A 312 -1.48 -9.29 -4.74
C ILE A 312 -1.82 -9.44 -6.23
N ALA A 313 -0.88 -9.24 -7.14
CA ALA A 313 -1.14 -9.25 -8.57
C ALA A 313 -1.87 -10.54 -9.06
N PRO A 314 -1.47 -11.77 -8.67
CA PRO A 314 -2.18 -12.97 -9.06
C PRO A 314 -3.62 -13.05 -8.53
N GLN A 315 -3.87 -12.50 -7.33
CA GLN A 315 -5.21 -12.44 -6.75
C GLN A 315 -6.13 -11.57 -7.61
N VAL A 316 -5.62 -10.39 -8.02
CA VAL A 316 -6.36 -9.44 -8.86
C VAL A 316 -6.68 -10.03 -10.22
N VAL A 317 -5.69 -10.63 -10.91
CA VAL A 317 -5.88 -11.26 -12.23
C VAL A 317 -6.97 -12.32 -12.17
N MET A 318 -6.93 -13.22 -11.20
CA MET A 318 -7.94 -14.26 -11.05
C MET A 318 -9.31 -13.70 -10.67
N PHE A 319 -9.37 -12.77 -9.73
CA PHE A 319 -10.64 -12.20 -9.27
C PHE A 319 -11.35 -11.45 -10.39
N VAL A 320 -10.64 -10.57 -11.10
CA VAL A 320 -11.22 -9.78 -12.19
C VAL A 320 -11.63 -10.68 -13.36
N GLY A 321 -10.78 -11.65 -13.75
CA GLY A 321 -11.10 -12.59 -14.82
C GLY A 321 -12.33 -13.43 -14.51
N LEU A 322 -12.45 -13.98 -13.30
CA LEU A 322 -13.62 -14.75 -12.86
C LEU A 322 -14.87 -13.86 -12.74
N THR A 323 -14.75 -12.65 -12.21
CA THR A 323 -15.87 -11.73 -12.11
C THR A 323 -16.39 -11.34 -13.48
N HIS A 324 -15.49 -11.03 -14.43
CA HIS A 324 -15.86 -10.77 -15.80
C HIS A 324 -16.60 -11.95 -16.45
N ALA A 325 -16.07 -13.16 -16.28
CA ALA A 325 -16.67 -14.36 -16.89
C ALA A 325 -18.02 -14.76 -16.29
N THR A 326 -18.32 -14.37 -15.04
CA THR A 326 -19.53 -14.82 -14.34
C THR A 326 -20.62 -13.77 -14.28
N ILE A 327 -20.30 -12.51 -14.00
CA ILE A 327 -21.27 -11.45 -13.72
C ILE A 327 -20.99 -10.14 -14.47
N GLY A 328 -19.90 -10.06 -15.22
CA GLY A 328 -19.51 -8.90 -16.02
C GLY A 328 -18.60 -7.91 -15.29
N LEU A 329 -17.95 -7.03 -16.08
CA LEU A 329 -16.99 -6.03 -15.59
C LEU A 329 -17.61 -4.92 -14.73
N ASP A 330 -18.90 -4.69 -14.85
CA ASP A 330 -19.60 -3.66 -14.07
C ASP A 330 -19.60 -3.93 -12.57
N HIS A 331 -19.30 -5.16 -12.18
CA HIS A 331 -19.16 -5.56 -10.80
C HIS A 331 -17.71 -5.41 -10.27
N VAL A 332 -16.77 -5.00 -11.14
CA VAL A 332 -15.40 -4.65 -10.76
C VAL A 332 -15.31 -3.13 -10.60
N ARG A 333 -15.16 -2.67 -9.37
CA ARG A 333 -15.23 -1.25 -8.98
C ARG A 333 -13.92 -0.75 -8.41
N PRO A 334 -12.95 -0.40 -9.25
CA PRO A 334 -11.64 0.08 -8.79
C PRO A 334 -11.69 1.50 -8.19
N GLY A 335 -12.74 2.28 -8.50
CA GLY A 335 -12.91 3.69 -8.15
C GLY A 335 -12.76 4.61 -9.37
N GLY A 336 -13.09 5.89 -9.21
CA GLY A 336 -13.05 6.91 -10.24
C GLY A 336 -14.43 7.34 -10.74
N ASP A 337 -14.45 8.12 -11.82
CA ASP A 337 -15.69 8.75 -12.35
C ASP A 337 -16.68 7.72 -12.88
N HIS A 338 -16.18 6.60 -13.39
CA HIS A 338 -16.99 5.50 -13.90
C HIS A 338 -17.52 4.55 -12.80
N ASP A 339 -17.10 4.78 -11.56
CA ASP A 339 -17.47 3.97 -10.43
C ASP A 339 -17.68 4.90 -9.22
N PRO A 340 -18.80 5.63 -9.21
CA PRO A 340 -19.12 6.49 -8.08
C PRO A 340 -19.13 5.60 -6.84
N ALA A 341 -18.23 5.91 -5.91
CA ALA A 341 -18.18 5.25 -4.62
C ALA A 341 -19.57 5.38 -3.99
N VAL A 342 -20.35 4.32 -4.05
CA VAL A 342 -21.66 4.27 -3.40
C VAL A 342 -21.37 4.37 -1.91
N ARG A 343 -21.52 5.57 -1.35
CA ARG A 343 -21.43 5.81 0.09
C ARG A 343 -22.58 5.03 0.73
N ARG A 344 -22.32 3.80 1.08
CA ARG A 344 -23.26 3.03 1.89
C ARG A 344 -23.36 3.70 3.25
N LYS A 345 -24.56 3.82 3.79
CA LYS A 345 -24.76 4.25 5.19
C LYS A 345 -23.83 3.44 6.11
N GLY A 346 -23.01 4.12 6.89
CA GLY A 346 -22.04 3.48 7.81
C GLY A 346 -20.60 3.34 7.30
N HIS A 347 -20.29 3.61 6.03
CA HIS A 347 -18.91 3.64 5.55
C HIS A 347 -18.28 5.01 5.81
N ARG A 348 -17.45 5.09 6.84
CA ARG A 348 -16.63 6.28 7.10
C ARG A 348 -15.25 6.05 6.48
N PRO A 349 -14.79 6.95 5.57
CA PRO A 349 -13.44 6.87 5.07
C PRO A 349 -12.46 7.08 6.21
N PHE A 350 -11.35 6.34 6.18
CA PHE A 350 -10.27 6.54 7.13
C PHE A 350 -9.50 7.81 6.76
N HIS A 351 -9.48 8.79 7.66
CA HIS A 351 -8.81 10.06 7.45
C HIS A 351 -7.46 10.04 8.17
N TRP A 352 -6.40 10.10 7.38
CA TRP A 352 -5.06 10.32 7.89
C TRP A 352 -4.73 11.80 7.94
N LEU A 353 -3.90 12.15 8.90
CA LEU A 353 -3.19 13.42 8.85
C LEU A 353 -2.32 13.49 7.59
N PRO A 354 -2.21 14.65 6.93
CA PRO A 354 -1.33 14.82 5.78
C PRO A 354 0.12 14.44 6.13
N ILE A 355 0.85 13.85 5.18
CA ILE A 355 2.24 13.42 5.40
C ILE A 355 3.13 14.51 6.01
N PRO A 356 3.08 15.79 5.57
CA PRO A 356 3.87 16.86 6.20
C PRO A 356 3.57 17.04 7.69
N MET A 357 2.32 16.84 8.09
CA MET A 357 1.91 16.94 9.50
C MET A 357 2.45 15.75 10.31
N TRP A 358 2.45 14.54 9.75
CA TRP A 358 3.06 13.37 10.35
C TRP A 358 4.57 13.54 10.53
N LEU A 359 5.27 14.05 9.51
CA LEU A 359 6.70 14.38 9.59
C LEU A 359 6.96 15.43 10.66
N GLY A 360 6.16 16.50 10.70
CA GLY A 360 6.27 17.55 11.70
C GLY A 360 6.08 17.03 13.13
N ILE A 361 5.07 16.19 13.36
CA ILE A 361 4.85 15.53 14.66
C ILE A 361 6.04 14.64 15.01
N GLY A 362 6.52 13.81 14.07
CA GLY A 362 7.66 12.93 14.29
C GLY A 362 8.93 13.68 14.65
N PHE A 363 9.29 14.71 13.89
CA PHE A 363 10.46 15.55 14.19
C PHE A 363 10.29 16.37 15.48
N GLY A 364 9.07 16.84 15.77
CA GLY A 364 8.77 17.52 17.03
C GLY A 364 8.99 16.61 18.25
N ILE A 365 8.57 15.35 18.16
CA ILE A 365 8.79 14.34 19.21
C ILE A 365 10.28 14.07 19.40
N ILE A 366 11.06 13.94 18.32
CA ILE A 366 12.52 13.77 18.39
C ILE A 366 13.18 14.99 19.04
N GLY A 367 12.80 16.20 18.62
CA GLY A 367 13.33 17.44 19.19
C GLY A 367 13.04 17.55 20.67
N LEU A 368 11.83 17.19 21.11
CA LEU A 368 11.46 17.16 22.52
C LEU A 368 12.25 16.11 23.30
N PHE A 369 12.46 14.93 22.72
CA PHE A 369 13.30 13.89 23.31
C PHE A 369 14.74 14.36 23.48
N GLY A 370 15.33 14.96 22.43
CA GLY A 370 16.68 15.54 22.50
C GLY A 370 16.79 16.61 23.55
N LEU A 371 15.78 17.49 23.71
CA LEU A 371 15.74 18.50 24.76
C LEU A 371 15.70 17.89 26.18
N ILE A 372 14.88 16.83 26.37
CA ILE A 372 14.82 16.14 27.68
C ILE A 372 16.17 15.51 28.02
N VAL A 373 16.81 14.84 27.05
CA VAL A 373 18.12 14.23 27.24
C VAL A 373 19.18 15.28 27.61
N THR A 374 19.23 16.43 26.90
CA THR A 374 20.19 17.51 27.20
C THR A 374 19.94 18.20 28.52
N LEU A 375 18.68 18.31 28.97
CA LEU A 375 18.35 18.91 30.27
C LEU A 375 18.58 17.95 31.47
N SER A 376 18.70 16.63 31.18
CA SER A 376 18.90 15.61 32.20
C SER A 376 20.35 15.16 32.35
N SER A 377 21.22 15.56 31.44
CA SER A 377 22.69 15.38 31.50
C SER A 377 23.36 16.50 32.28
#